data_a6e8a27341c84828032ac13e211fc65d
#
_entry.id   a6e8a27341c84828032ac13e211fc65d
#
_cell.length_a   1.000
_cell.length_b   1.000
_cell.length_c   1.000
_cell.angle_alpha   90.00
_cell.angle_beta   90.00
_cell.angle_gamma   90.00
#
_symmetry.space_group_name_H-M   'P 1'
#
loop_
_entity.id
_entity.type
_entity.pdbx_description
1 polymer ?
#
loop_
_entity_poly.entity_id
_entity_poly.type
_entity_poly.pdbx_seq_one_letter_code
_entity_poly.pdbx_strand_id
1 'polypeptide(L)'
;VRFGVAVSRIVAPFSYNRAFLQERWESDLAQRSPIETAVFPVAGRGTRFLPATKASPKEMLPVVDKPLIQYAVEEALAAGVRRLVFITGASKRAIEDHFDSDQELEKLLESQGKSDLLKQLRSVLPTYATCIYIRQPAPLGLGHAVLCARPAVGNEPFFVHLADDLIQAEVPCLKQMAEVYESKRASIIGVETVPRADTDKYGIVEVEGQKSTTSRIRSIVEKPRPAAAPSNLGVVGRYLLAPAIFEHLARIGRGAGGEIQLTDGIARLLREEAVYAYRFSGQRFDCGSKLGYLEATVAYALAHPELGKPFRKHLSELMRRRARPVPS
;
A
#
# COMPACT_ATOMS: atom_id res chain seq x y z
N VAL A 1 -1.97 -34.03 -61.68
CA VAL A 1 -1.18 -33.36 -60.66
C VAL A 1 -2.05 -33.27 -59.39
N ARG A 2 -1.82 -34.17 -58.43
CA ARG A 2 -2.50 -34.15 -57.12
C ARG A 2 -1.61 -33.40 -56.13
N PHE A 3 -2.11 -32.32 -55.57
CA PHE A 3 -1.48 -31.66 -54.40
C PHE A 3 -2.01 -32.32 -53.13
N GLY A 4 -1.17 -33.04 -52.42
CA GLY A 4 -1.44 -33.54 -51.08
C GLY A 4 -1.21 -32.42 -50.06
N VAL A 5 -2.22 -32.06 -49.32
CA VAL A 5 -2.13 -31.17 -48.16
C VAL A 5 -1.82 -32.03 -46.94
N ALA A 6 -0.63 -31.87 -46.38
CA ALA A 6 -0.27 -32.48 -45.10
C ALA A 6 -0.97 -31.74 -43.96
N VAL A 7 -1.90 -32.41 -43.28
CA VAL A 7 -2.50 -31.91 -42.03
C VAL A 7 -1.53 -32.23 -40.91
N SER A 8 -0.87 -31.19 -40.41
CA SER A 8 0.01 -31.29 -39.27
C SER A 8 -0.75 -31.35 -37.94
N ARG A 9 -0.38 -32.33 -37.18
CA ARG A 9 -0.50 -32.57 -35.73
C ARG A 9 -1.45 -31.67 -34.93
N ILE A 10 -2.55 -32.29 -34.54
CA ILE A 10 -3.44 -31.86 -33.46
C ILE A 10 -2.61 -31.87 -32.16
N VAL A 11 -2.44 -30.70 -31.57
CA VAL A 11 -1.92 -30.53 -30.21
C VAL A 11 -2.90 -31.23 -29.26
N ALA A 12 -2.41 -32.18 -28.47
CA ALA A 12 -3.18 -32.88 -27.47
C ALA A 12 -3.80 -31.87 -26.48
N PRO A 13 -5.06 -32.08 -26.05
CA PRO A 13 -5.69 -31.19 -25.08
C PRO A 13 -4.91 -31.24 -23.74
N PHE A 14 -4.58 -30.09 -23.21
CA PHE A 14 -4.08 -29.97 -21.84
C PHE A 14 -5.07 -30.68 -20.92
N SER A 15 -4.66 -31.80 -20.36
CA SER A 15 -5.44 -32.48 -19.31
C SER A 15 -5.31 -31.65 -18.04
N TYR A 16 -6.28 -30.78 -17.76
CA TYR A 16 -6.44 -30.14 -16.47
C TYR A 16 -6.59 -31.26 -15.42
N ASN A 17 -5.56 -31.42 -14.60
CA ASN A 17 -5.64 -32.34 -13.47
C ASN A 17 -6.56 -31.73 -12.40
N ARG A 18 -7.81 -32.16 -12.44
CA ARG A 18 -8.92 -31.68 -11.60
C ARG A 18 -8.61 -31.87 -10.10
N ALA A 19 -7.90 -32.93 -9.73
CA ALA A 19 -7.49 -33.19 -8.35
C ALA A 19 -6.45 -32.18 -7.86
N PHE A 20 -5.43 -31.85 -8.67
CA PHE A 20 -4.42 -30.85 -8.32
C PHE A 20 -5.01 -29.44 -8.18
N LEU A 21 -5.98 -29.09 -9.00
CA LEU A 21 -6.71 -27.84 -8.90
C LEU A 21 -7.61 -27.81 -7.66
N GLN A 22 -8.19 -28.93 -7.28
CA GLN A 22 -9.09 -29.05 -6.14
C GLN A 22 -8.33 -29.01 -4.81
N GLU A 23 -7.20 -29.72 -4.67
CA GLU A 23 -6.32 -29.64 -3.50
C GLU A 23 -5.74 -28.22 -3.29
N ARG A 24 -5.36 -27.57 -4.39
CA ARG A 24 -4.90 -26.19 -4.36
C ARG A 24 -6.03 -25.22 -3.98
N TRP A 25 -7.23 -25.44 -4.50
CA TRP A 25 -8.43 -24.67 -4.17
C TRP A 25 -8.83 -24.82 -2.69
N GLU A 26 -8.76 -26.03 -2.14
CA GLU A 26 -9.09 -26.31 -0.73
C GLU A 26 -8.03 -25.75 0.24
N SER A 27 -6.74 -25.83 -0.11
CA SER A 27 -5.67 -25.18 0.67
C SER A 27 -5.78 -23.66 0.61
N ASP A 28 -6.17 -23.10 -0.53
CA ASP A 28 -6.43 -21.68 -0.73
C ASP A 28 -7.67 -21.18 0.03
N LEU A 29 -8.72 -22.01 0.15
CA LEU A 29 -9.92 -21.71 0.94
C LEU A 29 -9.62 -21.67 2.46
N ALA A 30 -8.74 -22.54 2.94
CA ALA A 30 -8.34 -22.62 4.34
C ALA A 30 -7.49 -21.41 4.81
N GLN A 31 -6.91 -20.65 3.87
CA GLN A 31 -6.08 -19.45 4.13
C GLN A 31 -6.75 -18.13 3.75
N ARG A 32 -8.05 -18.14 3.42
CA ARG A 32 -8.73 -16.90 3.01
C ARG A 32 -8.79 -15.90 4.15
N SER A 33 -8.17 -14.75 3.94
CA SER A 33 -8.39 -13.56 4.75
C SER A 33 -9.85 -13.10 4.57
N PRO A 34 -10.51 -12.61 5.63
CA PRO A 34 -11.82 -11.99 5.49
C PRO A 34 -11.78 -10.73 4.60
N ILE A 35 -10.59 -10.24 4.28
CA ILE A 35 -10.37 -9.03 3.47
C ILE A 35 -9.52 -9.40 2.26
N GLU A 36 -10.17 -9.54 1.11
CA GLU A 36 -9.51 -9.96 -0.13
C GLU A 36 -9.05 -8.79 -1.02
N THR A 37 -9.49 -7.57 -0.75
CA THR A 37 -9.25 -6.40 -1.60
C THR A 37 -8.45 -5.32 -0.89
N ALA A 38 -7.41 -4.80 -1.55
CA ALA A 38 -6.72 -3.57 -1.14
C ALA A 38 -6.76 -2.52 -2.25
N VAL A 39 -7.08 -1.29 -1.88
CA VAL A 39 -7.12 -0.11 -2.74
C VAL A 39 -5.88 0.73 -2.52
N PHE A 40 -5.18 1.06 -3.59
CA PHE A 40 -3.98 1.89 -3.59
C PHE A 40 -4.25 3.21 -4.32
N PRO A 41 -4.51 4.31 -3.61
CA PRO A 41 -4.69 5.64 -4.20
C PRO A 41 -3.34 6.20 -4.67
N VAL A 42 -2.99 6.00 -5.93
CA VAL A 42 -1.69 6.38 -6.50
C VAL A 42 -1.79 7.48 -7.59
N ALA A 43 -2.93 8.17 -7.70
CA ALA A 43 -3.16 9.22 -8.69
C ALA A 43 -2.42 10.56 -8.39
N GLY A 44 -1.86 10.72 -7.20
CA GLY A 44 -1.19 11.94 -6.76
C GLY A 44 0.01 12.35 -7.61
N ARG A 45 0.24 13.65 -7.80
CA ARG A 45 1.30 14.18 -8.69
C ARG A 45 2.72 14.11 -8.15
N GLY A 46 2.91 13.89 -6.84
CA GLY A 46 4.24 13.76 -6.23
C GLY A 46 5.11 15.02 -6.28
N THR A 47 4.51 16.21 -6.24
CA THR A 47 5.20 17.50 -6.43
C THR A 47 6.29 17.80 -5.42
N ARG A 48 6.22 17.22 -4.21
CA ARG A 48 7.24 17.37 -3.16
C ARG A 48 8.61 16.83 -3.56
N PHE A 49 8.67 15.88 -4.49
CA PHE A 49 9.89 15.23 -4.99
C PHE A 49 10.36 15.73 -6.35
N LEU A 50 9.81 16.84 -6.85
CA LEU A 50 10.36 17.44 -8.06
C LEU A 50 11.82 17.85 -7.85
N PRO A 51 12.70 17.64 -8.87
CA PRO A 51 12.39 17.19 -10.23
C PRO A 51 12.31 15.67 -10.43
N ALA A 52 12.66 14.82 -9.44
CA ALA A 52 12.72 13.37 -9.58
C ALA A 52 11.37 12.75 -10.06
N THR A 53 10.25 13.30 -9.63
CA THR A 53 8.90 12.84 -9.99
C THR A 53 8.32 13.50 -11.25
N LYS A 54 9.14 14.22 -12.03
CA LYS A 54 8.69 14.83 -13.29
C LYS A 54 8.26 13.77 -14.31
N ALA A 55 9.04 12.70 -14.45
CA ALA A 55 8.82 11.62 -15.42
C ALA A 55 8.42 10.28 -14.78
N SER A 56 8.57 10.14 -13.45
CA SER A 56 8.28 8.91 -12.72
C SER A 56 7.31 9.18 -11.57
N PRO A 57 6.33 8.29 -11.33
CA PRO A 57 5.48 8.38 -10.13
C PRO A 57 6.32 8.37 -8.84
N LYS A 58 5.89 9.12 -7.81
CA LYS A 58 6.55 9.07 -6.49
C LYS A 58 6.54 7.66 -5.91
N GLU A 59 5.52 6.89 -6.21
CA GLU A 59 5.33 5.51 -5.79
C GLU A 59 6.36 4.54 -6.41
N MET A 60 7.04 4.99 -7.49
CA MET A 60 8.15 4.26 -8.14
C MET A 60 9.53 4.69 -7.63
N LEU A 61 9.62 5.60 -6.65
CA LEU A 61 10.90 5.91 -6.03
C LEU A 61 11.43 4.68 -5.28
N PRO A 62 12.70 4.27 -5.53
CA PRO A 62 13.25 3.05 -4.96
C PRO A 62 13.70 3.25 -3.52
N VAL A 63 13.27 2.37 -2.63
CA VAL A 63 13.87 2.20 -1.31
C VAL A 63 14.74 0.96 -1.37
N VAL A 64 16.05 1.16 -1.39
CA VAL A 64 17.07 0.16 -1.69
C VAL A 64 16.94 -0.37 -3.13
N ASP A 65 16.27 -1.49 -3.34
CA ASP A 65 16.16 -2.21 -4.62
C ASP A 65 14.70 -2.42 -5.09
N LYS A 66 13.72 -1.95 -4.31
CA LYS A 66 12.30 -2.06 -4.65
C LYS A 66 11.59 -0.70 -4.61
N PRO A 67 10.66 -0.42 -5.54
CA PRO A 67 9.87 0.80 -5.48
C PRO A 67 8.90 0.80 -4.29
N LEU A 68 8.54 1.98 -3.78
CA LEU A 68 7.61 2.15 -2.67
C LEU A 68 6.32 1.35 -2.84
N ILE A 69 5.77 1.33 -4.04
CA ILE A 69 4.51 0.63 -4.34
C ILE A 69 4.64 -0.90 -4.16
N GLN A 70 5.81 -1.48 -4.39
CA GLN A 70 6.01 -2.91 -4.20
C GLN A 70 5.96 -3.28 -2.72
N TYR A 71 6.57 -2.49 -1.83
CA TYR A 71 6.45 -2.70 -0.39
C TYR A 71 4.99 -2.66 0.07
N ALA A 72 4.21 -1.72 -0.49
CA ALA A 72 2.79 -1.61 -0.17
C ALA A 72 1.99 -2.84 -0.64
N VAL A 73 2.29 -3.36 -1.83
CA VAL A 73 1.68 -4.57 -2.36
C VAL A 73 2.09 -5.81 -1.57
N GLU A 74 3.38 -5.96 -1.24
CA GLU A 74 3.88 -7.07 -0.42
C GLU A 74 3.20 -7.10 0.96
N GLU A 75 2.99 -5.94 1.60
CA GLU A 75 2.25 -5.84 2.87
C GLU A 75 0.81 -6.32 2.72
N ALA A 76 0.12 -5.92 1.65
CA ALA A 76 -1.25 -6.34 1.39
C ALA A 76 -1.35 -7.84 1.10
N LEU A 77 -0.46 -8.39 0.28
CA LEU A 77 -0.40 -9.82 -0.01
C LEU A 77 -0.13 -10.64 1.26
N ALA A 78 0.75 -10.16 2.14
CA ALA A 78 1.03 -10.80 3.42
C ALA A 78 -0.16 -10.77 4.41
N ALA A 79 -1.12 -9.86 4.21
CA ALA A 79 -2.40 -9.81 4.91
C ALA A 79 -3.48 -10.70 4.28
N GLY A 80 -3.16 -11.43 3.18
CA GLY A 80 -4.08 -12.34 2.50
C GLY A 80 -4.90 -11.68 1.38
N VAL A 81 -4.56 -10.45 0.98
CA VAL A 81 -5.19 -9.76 -0.15
C VAL A 81 -4.87 -10.50 -1.46
N ARG A 82 -5.85 -10.60 -2.34
CA ARG A 82 -5.74 -11.21 -3.67
C ARG A 82 -6.10 -10.24 -4.80
N ARG A 83 -6.86 -9.20 -4.49
CA ARG A 83 -7.32 -8.18 -5.44
C ARG A 83 -6.69 -6.83 -5.11
N LEU A 84 -5.80 -6.38 -5.97
CA LEU A 84 -5.04 -5.15 -5.85
C LEU A 84 -5.66 -4.10 -6.78
N VAL A 85 -6.32 -3.08 -6.21
CA VAL A 85 -7.03 -2.04 -6.97
C VAL A 85 -6.23 -0.74 -6.92
N PHE A 86 -5.59 -0.40 -8.03
CA PHE A 86 -4.82 0.84 -8.15
C PHE A 86 -5.68 1.96 -8.72
N ILE A 87 -5.83 3.05 -7.98
CA ILE A 87 -6.50 4.24 -8.47
C ILE A 87 -5.45 5.17 -9.04
N THR A 88 -5.32 5.15 -10.37
CA THR A 88 -4.23 5.76 -11.13
C THR A 88 -4.59 7.12 -11.74
N GLY A 89 -3.60 7.83 -12.24
CA GLY A 89 -3.74 9.10 -12.99
C GLY A 89 -3.04 9.05 -14.35
N ALA A 90 -3.03 10.16 -15.05
CA ALA A 90 -2.51 10.23 -16.44
C ALA A 90 -1.02 9.87 -16.61
N SER A 91 -0.19 9.97 -15.56
CA SER A 91 1.27 9.78 -15.63
C SER A 91 1.75 8.61 -14.78
N LYS A 92 0.94 7.54 -14.64
CA LYS A 92 1.18 6.45 -13.69
C LYS A 92 1.46 5.09 -14.34
N ARG A 93 1.69 5.07 -15.66
CA ARG A 93 1.92 3.84 -16.42
C ARG A 93 3.06 2.97 -15.87
N ALA A 94 4.12 3.57 -15.35
CA ALA A 94 5.23 2.83 -14.75
C ALA A 94 4.81 1.94 -13.56
N ILE A 95 3.68 2.22 -12.89
CA ILE A 95 3.13 1.34 -11.86
C ILE A 95 2.47 0.10 -12.50
N GLU A 96 1.78 0.30 -13.62
CA GLU A 96 1.16 -0.77 -14.39
C GLU A 96 2.25 -1.69 -14.95
N ASP A 97 3.23 -1.10 -15.64
CA ASP A 97 4.37 -1.81 -16.25
C ASP A 97 5.19 -2.60 -15.19
N HIS A 98 5.27 -2.12 -13.93
CA HIS A 98 6.01 -2.79 -12.86
C HIS A 98 5.38 -4.11 -12.41
N PHE A 99 4.05 -4.22 -12.45
CA PHE A 99 3.32 -5.42 -12.02
C PHE A 99 2.89 -6.32 -13.20
N ASP A 100 3.09 -5.86 -14.43
CA ASP A 100 2.85 -6.68 -15.62
C ASP A 100 4.01 -7.66 -15.85
N SER A 101 3.74 -8.75 -16.56
CA SER A 101 4.77 -9.71 -16.96
C SER A 101 5.62 -9.17 -18.12
N ASP A 102 6.93 -9.19 -17.96
CA ASP A 102 7.89 -8.86 -19.01
C ASP A 102 8.49 -10.15 -19.62
N GLN A 103 7.78 -10.71 -20.60
CA GLN A 103 8.20 -11.97 -21.25
C GLN A 103 9.54 -11.85 -21.98
N GLU A 104 9.91 -10.67 -22.48
CA GLU A 104 11.19 -10.48 -23.17
C GLU A 104 12.34 -10.52 -22.16
N LEU A 105 12.21 -9.83 -21.04
CA LEU A 105 13.18 -9.86 -19.95
C LEU A 105 13.28 -11.25 -19.33
N GLU A 106 12.15 -11.96 -19.12
CA GLU A 106 12.16 -13.33 -18.62
C GLU A 106 12.97 -14.27 -19.54
N LYS A 107 12.71 -14.25 -20.84
CA LYS A 107 13.44 -15.06 -21.84
C LYS A 107 14.92 -14.70 -21.88
N LEU A 108 15.25 -13.41 -21.75
CA LEU A 108 16.65 -12.96 -21.70
C LEU A 108 17.37 -13.54 -20.48
N LEU A 109 16.76 -13.45 -19.29
CA LEU A 109 17.33 -14.01 -18.05
C LEU A 109 17.47 -15.54 -18.13
N GLU A 110 16.49 -16.24 -18.70
CA GLU A 110 16.55 -17.68 -18.95
C GLU A 110 17.71 -18.04 -19.88
N SER A 111 17.88 -17.34 -21.00
CA SER A 111 18.97 -17.58 -21.97
C SER A 111 20.37 -17.33 -21.38
N GLN A 112 20.46 -16.43 -20.40
CA GLN A 112 21.70 -16.09 -19.68
C GLN A 112 21.96 -16.99 -18.46
N GLY A 113 21.07 -17.93 -18.13
CA GLY A 113 21.18 -18.79 -16.95
C GLY A 113 21.04 -18.05 -15.60
N LYS A 114 20.45 -16.85 -15.61
CA LYS A 114 20.26 -15.99 -14.41
C LYS A 114 19.01 -16.37 -13.61
N SER A 115 18.99 -17.61 -13.11
CA SER A 115 17.82 -18.21 -12.47
C SER A 115 17.34 -17.45 -11.23
N ASP A 116 18.23 -16.84 -10.44
CA ASP A 116 17.87 -16.14 -9.22
C ASP A 116 17.20 -14.79 -9.55
N LEU A 117 17.70 -14.05 -10.54
CA LEU A 117 17.06 -12.83 -11.02
C LEU A 117 15.69 -13.12 -11.65
N LEU A 118 15.55 -14.23 -12.36
CA LEU A 118 14.27 -14.67 -12.93
C LEU A 118 13.26 -15.00 -11.84
N LYS A 119 13.68 -15.70 -10.77
CA LYS A 119 12.82 -15.96 -9.61
C LYS A 119 12.39 -14.65 -8.94
N GLN A 120 13.34 -13.72 -8.75
CA GLN A 120 13.06 -12.40 -8.17
C GLN A 120 12.04 -11.64 -9.03
N LEU A 121 12.21 -11.59 -10.35
CA LEU A 121 11.29 -10.94 -11.27
C LEU A 121 9.87 -11.54 -11.16
N ARG A 122 9.75 -12.86 -11.21
CA ARG A 122 8.46 -13.57 -11.11
C ARG A 122 7.81 -13.48 -9.73
N SER A 123 8.56 -13.14 -8.69
CA SER A 123 8.04 -12.98 -7.34
C SER A 123 7.42 -11.60 -7.07
N VAL A 124 7.59 -10.64 -7.99
CA VAL A 124 7.00 -9.27 -7.84
C VAL A 124 5.49 -9.34 -7.66
N LEU A 125 4.81 -10.18 -8.44
CA LEU A 125 3.38 -10.42 -8.31
C LEU A 125 3.08 -11.93 -8.36
N PRO A 126 2.55 -12.53 -7.26
CA PRO A 126 2.16 -13.93 -7.26
C PRO A 126 1.00 -14.20 -8.23
N THR A 127 0.97 -15.40 -8.82
CA THR A 127 -0.04 -15.79 -9.82
C THR A 127 -1.48 -15.82 -9.32
N TYR A 128 -1.69 -15.83 -8.00
CA TYR A 128 -3.03 -15.78 -7.38
C TYR A 128 -3.54 -14.35 -7.20
N ALA A 129 -2.69 -13.34 -7.35
CA ALA A 129 -3.07 -11.94 -7.18
C ALA A 129 -3.52 -11.33 -8.53
N THR A 130 -4.52 -10.47 -8.46
CA THR A 130 -5.07 -9.77 -9.63
C THR A 130 -4.92 -8.27 -9.45
N CYS A 131 -4.33 -7.58 -10.42
CA CYS A 131 -4.26 -6.13 -10.48
C CYS A 131 -5.44 -5.57 -11.27
N ILE A 132 -6.10 -4.56 -10.72
CA ILE A 132 -7.17 -3.79 -11.36
C ILE A 132 -6.76 -2.32 -11.35
N TYR A 133 -6.72 -1.70 -12.51
CA TYR A 133 -6.35 -0.30 -12.67
C TYR A 133 -7.57 0.54 -13.01
N ILE A 134 -7.89 1.48 -12.14
CA ILE A 134 -9.01 2.41 -12.32
C ILE A 134 -8.47 3.83 -12.38
N ARG A 135 -8.85 4.56 -13.41
CA ARG A 135 -8.39 5.93 -13.57
C ARG A 135 -9.25 6.90 -12.77
N GLN A 136 -8.61 7.69 -11.91
CA GLN A 136 -9.24 8.83 -11.28
C GLN A 136 -9.37 9.95 -12.32
N PRO A 137 -10.58 10.33 -12.76
CA PRO A 137 -10.77 11.25 -13.88
C PRO A 137 -10.34 12.69 -13.58
N ALA A 138 -10.38 13.08 -12.30
CA ALA A 138 -9.97 14.40 -11.82
C ALA A 138 -9.32 14.28 -10.43
N PRO A 139 -8.29 15.07 -10.09
CA PRO A 139 -7.59 15.01 -8.82
C PRO A 139 -8.40 15.67 -7.69
N LEU A 140 -9.50 15.05 -7.31
CA LEU A 140 -10.47 15.58 -6.34
C LEU A 140 -10.20 15.12 -4.91
N GLY A 141 -9.03 14.59 -4.59
CA GLY A 141 -8.61 14.19 -3.26
C GLY A 141 -8.71 12.69 -2.97
N LEU A 142 -8.31 12.30 -1.76
CA LEU A 142 -8.20 10.91 -1.33
C LEU A 142 -9.57 10.21 -1.25
N GLY A 143 -10.59 10.88 -0.71
CA GLY A 143 -11.94 10.32 -0.64
C GLY A 143 -12.52 10.02 -2.01
N HIS A 144 -12.27 10.90 -2.99
CA HIS A 144 -12.69 10.65 -4.37
C HIS A 144 -11.92 9.47 -5.00
N ALA A 145 -10.62 9.33 -4.73
CA ALA A 145 -9.86 8.18 -5.20
C ALA A 145 -10.44 6.87 -4.64
N VAL A 146 -10.73 6.83 -3.34
CA VAL A 146 -11.39 5.67 -2.71
C VAL A 146 -12.77 5.42 -3.34
N LEU A 147 -13.58 6.45 -3.57
CA LEU A 147 -14.90 6.31 -4.21
C LEU A 147 -14.79 5.69 -5.62
N CYS A 148 -13.74 6.01 -6.38
CA CYS A 148 -13.50 5.40 -7.70
C CYS A 148 -13.29 3.89 -7.63
N ALA A 149 -12.89 3.33 -6.49
CA ALA A 149 -12.69 1.89 -6.31
C ALA A 149 -13.99 1.10 -6.17
N ARG A 150 -15.14 1.76 -5.90
CA ARG A 150 -16.44 1.10 -5.63
C ARG A 150 -16.80 -0.01 -6.61
N PRO A 151 -16.67 0.13 -7.94
CA PRO A 151 -17.03 -0.91 -8.89
C PRO A 151 -16.19 -2.20 -8.76
N ALA A 152 -14.93 -2.08 -8.31
CA ALA A 152 -14.03 -3.22 -8.13
C ALA A 152 -14.12 -3.85 -6.73
N VAL A 153 -14.49 -3.07 -5.72
CA VAL A 153 -14.64 -3.53 -4.32
C VAL A 153 -16.00 -4.16 -4.07
N GLY A 154 -17.07 -3.58 -4.64
CA GLY A 154 -18.43 -4.04 -4.38
C GLY A 154 -18.89 -3.77 -2.95
N ASN A 155 -19.48 -4.78 -2.32
CA ASN A 155 -20.06 -4.70 -0.96
C ASN A 155 -19.22 -5.43 0.10
N GLU A 156 -17.93 -5.59 -0.14
CA GLU A 156 -17.03 -6.26 0.80
C GLU A 156 -16.17 -5.25 1.58
N PRO A 157 -15.74 -5.57 2.80
CA PRO A 157 -14.74 -4.78 3.48
C PRO A 157 -13.41 -4.83 2.73
N PHE A 158 -12.65 -3.73 2.78
CA PHE A 158 -11.44 -3.59 1.99
C PHE A 158 -10.40 -2.74 2.71
N PHE A 159 -9.14 -2.95 2.35
CA PHE A 159 -8.06 -2.08 2.78
C PHE A 159 -7.92 -0.87 1.86
N VAL A 160 -7.52 0.27 2.45
CA VAL A 160 -6.93 1.40 1.72
C VAL A 160 -5.50 1.56 2.23
N HIS A 161 -4.54 1.54 1.31
CA HIS A 161 -3.12 1.61 1.60
C HIS A 161 -2.47 2.77 0.84
N LEU A 162 -1.95 3.75 1.58
CA LEU A 162 -1.16 4.84 1.00
C LEU A 162 0.28 4.36 0.83
N ALA A 163 0.73 4.25 -0.42
CA ALA A 163 2.02 3.64 -0.75
C ALA A 163 3.25 4.45 -0.29
N ASP A 164 3.07 5.73 0.01
CA ASP A 164 4.14 6.59 0.53
C ASP A 164 4.26 6.57 2.06
N ASP A 165 3.45 5.77 2.76
CA ASP A 165 3.61 5.46 4.17
C ASP A 165 4.19 4.04 4.31
N LEU A 166 5.50 3.91 4.58
CA LEU A 166 6.11 2.62 4.88
C LEU A 166 6.03 2.29 6.36
N ILE A 167 5.70 1.05 6.69
CA ILE A 167 5.71 0.56 8.07
C ILE A 167 6.60 -0.68 8.12
N GLN A 168 7.72 -0.58 8.83
CA GLN A 168 8.60 -1.71 9.12
C GLN A 168 8.12 -2.38 10.41
N ALA A 169 7.65 -3.62 10.30
CA ALA A 169 7.10 -4.38 11.41
C ALA A 169 7.41 -5.87 11.23
N GLU A 170 7.46 -6.62 12.33
CA GLU A 170 7.61 -8.08 12.31
C GLU A 170 6.36 -8.75 11.71
N VAL A 171 5.18 -8.30 12.15
CA VAL A 171 3.89 -8.66 11.54
C VAL A 171 3.42 -7.47 10.73
N PRO A 172 3.17 -7.60 9.41
CA PRO A 172 2.71 -6.51 8.56
C PRO A 172 1.48 -5.79 9.12
N CYS A 173 1.43 -4.46 9.02
CA CYS A 173 0.38 -3.65 9.65
C CYS A 173 -1.03 -4.03 9.18
N LEU A 174 -1.25 -4.27 7.89
CA LEU A 174 -2.55 -4.71 7.39
C LEU A 174 -2.96 -6.07 7.96
N LYS A 175 -2.01 -6.98 8.19
CA LYS A 175 -2.29 -8.27 8.84
C LYS A 175 -2.72 -8.08 10.29
N GLN A 176 -2.03 -7.23 11.05
CA GLN A 176 -2.45 -6.84 12.41
C GLN A 176 -3.88 -6.28 12.42
N MET A 177 -4.22 -5.43 11.43
CA MET A 177 -5.56 -4.84 11.32
C MET A 177 -6.62 -5.88 10.94
N ALA A 178 -6.29 -6.87 10.11
CA ALA A 178 -7.17 -7.98 9.78
C ALA A 178 -7.55 -8.80 11.03
N GLU A 179 -6.57 -9.10 11.89
CA GLU A 179 -6.80 -9.80 13.17
C GLU A 179 -7.75 -9.01 14.09
N VAL A 180 -7.59 -7.68 14.16
CA VAL A 180 -8.53 -6.82 14.92
C VAL A 180 -9.93 -6.85 14.30
N TYR A 181 -10.01 -6.85 12.97
CA TYR A 181 -11.29 -6.92 12.27
C TYR A 181 -12.07 -8.20 12.57
N GLU A 182 -11.40 -9.33 12.73
CA GLU A 182 -12.08 -10.59 13.09
C GLU A 182 -12.90 -10.47 14.39
N SER A 183 -12.41 -9.69 15.35
CA SER A 183 -13.08 -9.46 16.63
C SER A 183 -14.09 -8.31 16.60
N LYS A 184 -13.83 -7.25 15.82
CA LYS A 184 -14.64 -6.02 15.85
C LYS A 184 -15.70 -5.97 14.77
N ARG A 185 -15.46 -6.63 13.61
CA ARG A 185 -16.34 -6.61 12.42
C ARG A 185 -16.78 -5.19 12.03
N ALA A 186 -15.88 -4.21 12.17
CA ALA A 186 -16.11 -2.79 11.96
C ALA A 186 -14.91 -2.14 11.29
N SER A 187 -15.05 -0.96 10.72
CA SER A 187 -13.96 -0.19 10.12
C SER A 187 -12.85 0.10 11.13
N ILE A 188 -11.60 -0.02 10.69
CA ILE A 188 -10.41 0.17 11.51
C ILE A 188 -9.47 1.15 10.82
N ILE A 189 -8.91 2.07 11.56
CA ILE A 189 -7.97 3.09 11.07
C ILE A 189 -6.66 2.95 11.82
N GLY A 190 -5.55 2.78 11.10
CA GLY A 190 -4.22 2.80 11.67
C GLY A 190 -3.88 4.21 12.19
N VAL A 191 -3.40 4.29 13.43
CA VAL A 191 -3.03 5.56 14.06
C VAL A 191 -1.70 5.46 14.78
N GLU A 192 -1.00 6.60 14.87
CA GLU A 192 0.17 6.76 15.71
C GLU A 192 0.12 8.06 16.52
N THR A 193 0.94 8.15 17.56
CA THR A 193 1.09 9.39 18.33
C THR A 193 2.04 10.31 17.57
N VAL A 194 1.55 11.48 17.16
CA VAL A 194 2.36 12.51 16.46
C VAL A 194 2.66 13.68 17.39
N PRO A 195 3.75 14.43 17.14
CA PRO A 195 3.99 15.69 17.83
C PRO A 195 2.80 16.65 17.71
N ARG A 196 2.41 17.31 18.79
CA ARG A 196 1.28 18.25 18.77
C ARG A 196 1.41 19.33 17.69
N ALA A 197 2.63 19.77 17.43
CA ALA A 197 2.93 20.78 16.41
C ALA A 197 2.66 20.30 14.97
N ASP A 198 2.57 18.98 14.75
CA ASP A 198 2.41 18.34 13.44
C ASP A 198 0.97 17.90 13.15
N THR A 199 0.02 18.19 14.05
CA THR A 199 -1.39 17.75 13.88
C THR A 199 -2.05 18.35 12.63
N ASP A 200 -1.57 19.45 12.12
CA ASP A 200 -2.02 20.09 10.87
C ASP A 200 -1.58 19.36 9.59
N LYS A 201 -0.81 18.27 9.72
CA LYS A 201 -0.40 17.40 8.61
C LYS A 201 -1.26 16.15 8.45
N TYR A 202 -2.04 15.79 9.50
CA TYR A 202 -2.76 14.52 9.61
C TYR A 202 -4.25 14.70 9.87
N GLY A 203 -5.04 13.71 9.50
CA GLY A 203 -6.34 13.50 10.14
C GLY A 203 -6.12 13.14 11.60
N ILE A 204 -6.76 13.82 12.54
CA ILE A 204 -6.61 13.58 13.97
C ILE A 204 -7.88 12.96 14.53
N VAL A 205 -7.75 11.85 15.26
CA VAL A 205 -8.87 11.15 15.88
C VAL A 205 -8.94 11.40 17.38
N GLU A 206 -10.15 11.53 17.90
CA GLU A 206 -10.47 11.43 19.31
C GLU A 206 -11.03 10.04 19.61
N VAL A 207 -10.57 9.39 20.67
CA VAL A 207 -10.95 8.01 21.00
C VAL A 207 -11.53 7.87 22.40
N GLU A 208 -12.29 6.80 22.60
CA GLU A 208 -12.73 6.36 23.91
C GLU A 208 -11.60 5.57 24.59
N GLY A 209 -11.15 6.00 25.79
CA GLY A 209 -10.13 5.29 26.57
C GLY A 209 -8.72 5.36 25.95
N GLN A 210 -7.83 6.14 26.53
CA GLN A 210 -6.51 6.46 25.91
C GLN A 210 -5.46 5.34 25.97
N LYS A 211 -5.64 4.28 26.75
CA LYS A 211 -4.60 3.27 27.04
C LYS A 211 -4.70 1.98 26.22
N SER A 212 -5.75 1.81 25.40
CA SER A 212 -5.92 0.58 24.61
C SER A 212 -5.23 0.66 23.25
N THR A 213 -4.69 -0.48 22.80
CA THR A 213 -4.17 -0.65 21.44
C THR A 213 -5.26 -0.43 20.39
N THR A 214 -6.50 -0.85 20.72
CA THR A 214 -7.70 -0.65 19.88
C THR A 214 -8.74 0.14 20.67
N SER A 215 -9.16 1.29 20.18
CA SER A 215 -10.12 2.18 20.84
C SER A 215 -11.19 2.64 19.86
N ARG A 216 -12.44 2.76 20.32
CA ARG A 216 -13.51 3.32 19.49
C ARG A 216 -13.24 4.81 19.22
N ILE A 217 -13.41 5.24 17.98
CA ILE A 217 -13.26 6.64 17.58
C ILE A 217 -14.54 7.39 17.92
N ARG A 218 -14.42 8.57 18.55
CA ARG A 218 -15.52 9.52 18.83
C ARG A 218 -15.66 10.54 17.72
N SER A 219 -14.52 11.07 17.27
CA SER A 219 -14.47 12.09 16.22
C SER A 219 -13.18 11.98 15.41
N ILE A 220 -13.22 12.51 14.20
CA ILE A 220 -12.06 12.66 13.32
C ILE A 220 -12.11 14.03 12.64
N VAL A 221 -10.97 14.73 12.60
CA VAL A 221 -10.85 16.07 12.01
C VAL A 221 -9.64 16.09 11.07
N GLU A 222 -9.85 16.57 9.83
CA GLU A 222 -8.77 16.71 8.84
C GLU A 222 -7.90 17.91 9.15
N LYS A 223 -6.61 17.68 9.37
CA LYS A 223 -5.55 18.69 9.52
C LYS A 223 -5.91 19.86 10.45
N PRO A 224 -6.32 19.58 11.69
CA PRO A 224 -6.68 20.63 12.62
C PRO A 224 -5.43 21.44 13.02
N ARG A 225 -5.60 22.74 13.23
CA ARG A 225 -4.53 23.54 13.83
C ARG A 225 -4.13 22.96 15.19
N PRO A 226 -2.83 23.01 15.60
CA PRO A 226 -2.38 22.40 16.85
C PRO A 226 -3.20 22.77 18.09
N ALA A 227 -3.66 24.03 18.18
CA ALA A 227 -4.50 24.48 19.29
C ALA A 227 -5.91 23.87 19.28
N ALA A 228 -6.46 23.51 18.11
CA ALA A 228 -7.80 22.98 17.93
C ALA A 228 -7.86 21.45 17.77
N ALA A 229 -6.69 20.78 17.73
CA ALA A 229 -6.63 19.34 17.55
C ALA A 229 -7.27 18.61 18.76
N PRO A 230 -8.23 17.67 18.54
CA PRO A 230 -8.90 17.00 19.64
C PRO A 230 -7.99 16.05 20.43
N SER A 231 -6.91 15.61 19.81
CA SER A 231 -5.86 14.77 20.40
C SER A 231 -4.54 14.95 19.66
N ASN A 232 -3.60 14.05 19.88
CA ASN A 232 -2.37 13.91 19.07
C ASN A 232 -2.27 12.51 18.42
N LEU A 233 -3.40 11.83 18.21
CA LEU A 233 -3.46 10.60 17.45
C LEU A 233 -3.70 10.88 15.98
N GLY A 234 -2.61 10.81 15.22
CA GLY A 234 -2.62 11.01 13.78
C GLY A 234 -3.00 9.73 13.03
N VAL A 235 -3.87 9.88 12.05
CA VAL A 235 -4.21 8.80 11.11
C VAL A 235 -3.03 8.59 10.16
N VAL A 236 -2.62 7.33 10.01
CA VAL A 236 -1.62 6.93 9.04
C VAL A 236 -2.28 6.34 7.79
N GLY A 237 -1.49 6.08 6.77
CA GLY A 237 -1.97 5.61 5.47
C GLY A 237 -2.51 4.16 5.43
N ARG A 238 -3.14 3.69 6.51
CA ARG A 238 -3.69 2.33 6.63
C ARG A 238 -5.12 2.39 7.14
N TYR A 239 -6.04 1.87 6.32
CA TYR A 239 -7.46 1.80 6.65
C TYR A 239 -7.99 0.42 6.28
N LEU A 240 -8.87 -0.12 7.08
CA LEU A 240 -9.78 -1.20 6.76
C LEU A 240 -11.19 -0.62 6.88
N LEU A 241 -11.90 -0.55 5.77
CA LEU A 241 -13.18 0.16 5.69
C LEU A 241 -14.32 -0.78 5.32
N ALA A 242 -15.47 -0.57 5.95
CA ALA A 242 -16.74 -1.16 5.52
C ALA A 242 -17.21 -0.49 4.21
N PRO A 243 -17.93 -1.22 3.33
CA PRO A 243 -18.40 -0.69 2.05
C PRO A 243 -19.38 0.48 2.18
N ALA A 244 -20.04 0.65 3.35
CA ALA A 244 -20.89 1.81 3.66
C ALA A 244 -20.16 3.16 3.45
N ILE A 245 -18.82 3.19 3.55
CA ILE A 245 -18.03 4.40 3.28
C ILE A 245 -18.31 5.01 1.91
N PHE A 246 -18.61 4.19 0.89
CA PHE A 246 -18.88 4.67 -0.47
C PHE A 246 -20.12 5.54 -0.54
N GLU A 247 -21.18 5.21 0.22
CA GLU A 247 -22.40 6.03 0.29
C GLU A 247 -22.13 7.41 0.92
N HIS A 248 -21.29 7.44 1.95
CA HIS A 248 -20.90 8.70 2.59
C HIS A 248 -20.03 9.54 1.67
N LEU A 249 -19.02 8.92 1.01
CA LEU A 249 -18.16 9.61 0.05
C LEU A 249 -18.91 10.17 -1.16
N ALA A 250 -19.94 9.47 -1.63
CA ALA A 250 -20.78 9.93 -2.75
C ALA A 250 -21.65 11.16 -2.40
N ARG A 251 -21.95 11.37 -1.10
CA ARG A 251 -22.85 12.46 -0.61
C ARG A 251 -22.10 13.65 -0.03
N ILE A 252 -20.77 13.60 0.14
CA ILE A 252 -19.99 14.72 0.64
C ILE A 252 -19.57 15.62 -0.54
N GLY A 253 -19.59 16.94 -0.28
CA GLY A 253 -19.04 17.93 -1.18
C GLY A 253 -17.51 18.04 -1.06
N ARG A 254 -16.94 19.03 -1.73
CA ARG A 254 -15.53 19.39 -1.57
C ARG A 254 -15.32 20.08 -0.22
N GLY A 255 -14.43 19.55 0.58
CA GLY A 255 -14.03 20.08 1.88
C GLY A 255 -12.74 20.91 1.83
N ALA A 256 -11.87 20.72 2.81
CA ALA A 256 -10.60 21.41 2.91
C ALA A 256 -9.76 21.26 1.63
N GLY A 257 -9.20 22.35 1.14
CA GLY A 257 -8.40 22.37 -0.10
C GLY A 257 -9.20 22.15 -1.39
N GLY A 258 -10.54 22.16 -1.35
CA GLY A 258 -11.39 21.89 -2.51
C GLY A 258 -11.46 20.40 -2.90
N GLU A 259 -11.04 19.50 -2.00
CA GLU A 259 -10.95 18.07 -2.20
C GLU A 259 -12.07 17.33 -1.45
N ILE A 260 -12.43 16.15 -1.93
CA ILE A 260 -13.26 15.18 -1.21
C ILE A 260 -12.33 14.40 -0.26
N GLN A 261 -12.39 14.73 1.02
CA GLN A 261 -11.52 14.13 2.03
C GLN A 261 -12.08 12.79 2.51
N LEU A 262 -11.20 11.78 2.66
CA LEU A 262 -11.60 10.49 3.23
C LEU A 262 -12.04 10.64 4.69
N THR A 263 -11.38 11.51 5.44
CA THR A 263 -11.70 11.84 6.83
C THR A 263 -13.11 12.40 6.99
N ASP A 264 -13.60 13.22 6.04
CA ASP A 264 -14.98 13.72 6.06
C ASP A 264 -16.01 12.60 5.83
N GLY A 265 -15.67 11.63 4.96
CA GLY A 265 -16.48 10.42 4.75
C GLY A 265 -16.53 9.57 6.02
N ILE A 266 -15.40 9.37 6.68
CA ILE A 266 -15.31 8.62 7.95
C ILE A 266 -16.06 9.36 9.07
N ALA A 267 -15.97 10.69 9.13
CA ALA A 267 -16.72 11.48 10.11
C ALA A 267 -18.25 11.30 9.98
N ARG A 268 -18.76 11.06 8.77
CA ARG A 268 -20.16 10.71 8.55
C ARG A 268 -20.45 9.28 8.91
N LEU A 269 -19.58 8.33 8.52
CA LEU A 269 -19.71 6.92 8.87
C LEU A 269 -19.81 6.70 10.39
N LEU A 270 -19.04 7.46 11.20
CA LEU A 270 -19.09 7.42 12.67
C LEU A 270 -20.45 7.70 13.29
N ARG A 271 -21.39 8.33 12.55
CA ARG A 271 -22.75 8.59 13.04
C ARG A 271 -23.66 7.37 12.95
N GLU A 272 -23.29 6.41 12.11
CA GLU A 272 -24.10 5.23 11.79
C GLU A 272 -23.44 3.94 12.26
N GLU A 273 -22.11 3.88 12.22
CA GLU A 273 -21.35 2.68 12.53
C GLU A 273 -20.18 2.96 13.49
N ALA A 274 -19.75 1.91 14.21
CA ALA A 274 -18.54 1.98 15.01
C ALA A 274 -17.31 1.96 14.10
N VAL A 275 -16.34 2.83 14.36
CA VAL A 275 -15.01 2.84 13.74
C VAL A 275 -13.96 2.80 14.84
N TYR A 276 -12.93 2.01 14.67
CA TYR A 276 -11.87 1.83 15.65
C TYR A 276 -10.54 2.40 15.19
N ALA A 277 -9.86 3.08 16.09
CA ALA A 277 -8.43 3.43 15.94
C ALA A 277 -7.58 2.26 16.42
N TYR A 278 -6.60 1.88 15.65
CA TYR A 278 -5.65 0.83 15.97
C TYR A 278 -4.22 1.37 16.01
N ARG A 279 -3.55 1.27 17.17
CA ARG A 279 -2.12 1.55 17.32
C ARG A 279 -1.34 0.31 16.92
N PHE A 280 -0.83 0.31 15.70
CA PHE A 280 -0.05 -0.80 15.16
C PHE A 280 1.32 -0.92 15.85
N SER A 281 1.88 -2.12 15.82
CA SER A 281 3.26 -2.38 16.18
C SER A 281 4.14 -2.24 14.94
N GLY A 282 5.22 -1.47 15.04
CA GLY A 282 6.16 -1.21 13.94
C GLY A 282 6.64 0.24 13.92
N GLN A 283 7.59 0.50 13.04
CA GLN A 283 8.13 1.84 12.80
C GLN A 283 7.63 2.37 11.46
N ARG A 284 6.96 3.51 11.49
CA ARG A 284 6.47 4.20 10.31
C ARG A 284 7.51 5.19 9.77
N PHE A 285 7.56 5.30 8.44
CA PHE A 285 8.32 6.29 7.69
C PHE A 285 7.40 7.01 6.70
N ASP A 286 7.26 8.33 6.85
CA ASP A 286 6.53 9.18 5.90
C ASP A 286 7.39 9.45 4.66
N CYS A 287 7.35 8.52 3.69
CA CYS A 287 8.03 8.66 2.40
C CYS A 287 7.36 9.69 1.47
N GLY A 288 6.29 10.35 1.90
CA GLY A 288 5.74 11.54 1.25
C GLY A 288 6.58 12.81 1.50
N SER A 289 7.52 12.76 2.46
CA SER A 289 8.51 13.80 2.75
C SER A 289 9.92 13.35 2.35
N LYS A 290 10.79 14.29 1.97
CA LYS A 290 12.18 13.96 1.59
C LYS A 290 12.98 13.37 2.77
N LEU A 291 12.76 13.88 3.99
CA LEU A 291 13.44 13.38 5.18
C LEU A 291 12.99 11.96 5.52
N GLY A 292 11.67 11.72 5.61
CA GLY A 292 11.16 10.39 5.91
C GLY A 292 11.52 9.35 4.84
N TYR A 293 11.60 9.75 3.57
CA TYR A 293 12.12 8.88 2.50
C TYR A 293 13.59 8.49 2.72
N LEU A 294 14.45 9.43 3.15
CA LEU A 294 15.85 9.13 3.49
C LEU A 294 15.96 8.24 4.72
N GLU A 295 15.15 8.51 5.75
CA GLU A 295 15.10 7.69 6.97
C GLU A 295 14.65 6.26 6.64
N ALA A 296 13.62 6.08 5.82
CA ALA A 296 13.19 4.78 5.31
C ALA A 296 14.33 4.08 4.57
N THR A 297 14.96 4.77 3.61
CA THR A 297 16.05 4.20 2.81
C THR A 297 17.19 3.69 3.69
N VAL A 298 17.59 4.46 4.71
CA VAL A 298 18.64 4.05 5.65
C VAL A 298 18.19 2.84 6.49
N ALA A 299 16.98 2.88 7.04
CA ALA A 299 16.46 1.80 7.87
C ALA A 299 16.36 0.47 7.10
N TYR A 300 15.77 0.50 5.90
CA TYR A 300 15.64 -0.67 5.05
C TYR A 300 16.99 -1.19 4.53
N ALA A 301 17.93 -0.28 4.18
CA ALA A 301 19.28 -0.68 3.80
C ALA A 301 20.04 -1.35 4.94
N LEU A 302 19.87 -0.89 6.20
CA LEU A 302 20.47 -1.52 7.38
C LEU A 302 19.87 -2.90 7.70
N ALA A 303 18.60 -3.12 7.35
CA ALA A 303 17.90 -4.38 7.52
C ALA A 303 18.10 -5.34 6.33
N HIS A 304 18.64 -4.86 5.19
CA HIS A 304 18.79 -5.67 3.99
C HIS A 304 19.76 -6.83 4.20
N PRO A 305 19.42 -8.08 3.79
CA PRO A 305 20.23 -9.26 4.06
C PRO A 305 21.69 -9.16 3.57
N GLU A 306 21.88 -8.64 2.36
CA GLU A 306 23.23 -8.53 1.74
C GLU A 306 23.92 -7.21 2.08
N LEU A 307 23.17 -6.09 2.09
CA LEU A 307 23.72 -4.76 2.22
C LEU A 307 23.87 -4.29 3.66
N GLY A 308 23.12 -4.85 4.61
CA GLY A 308 23.02 -4.31 5.97
C GLY A 308 24.36 -4.23 6.71
N LYS A 309 25.19 -5.28 6.63
CA LYS A 309 26.51 -5.30 7.27
C LYS A 309 27.49 -4.31 6.65
N PRO A 310 27.77 -4.31 5.33
CA PRO A 310 28.68 -3.36 4.70
C PRO A 310 28.19 -1.91 4.81
N PHE A 311 26.89 -1.67 4.70
CA PHE A 311 26.34 -0.33 4.83
C PHE A 311 26.46 0.23 6.26
N ARG A 312 26.22 -0.57 7.31
CA ARG A 312 26.44 -0.18 8.71
C ARG A 312 27.90 0.23 8.95
N LYS A 313 28.86 -0.54 8.40
CA LYS A 313 30.29 -0.21 8.48
C LYS A 313 30.57 1.14 7.83
N HIS A 314 30.08 1.35 6.62
CA HIS A 314 30.25 2.61 5.88
C HIS A 314 29.67 3.82 6.65
N LEU A 315 28.47 3.71 7.18
CA LEU A 315 27.85 4.77 7.98
C LEU A 315 28.68 5.11 9.22
N SER A 316 29.19 4.09 9.93
CA SER A 316 30.05 4.28 11.10
C SER A 316 31.34 5.02 10.76
N GLU A 317 31.97 4.71 9.63
CA GLU A 317 33.17 5.40 9.12
C GLU A 317 32.87 6.85 8.73
N LEU A 318 31.76 7.07 8.03
CA LEU A 318 31.32 8.41 7.62
C LEU A 318 31.09 9.33 8.82
N MET A 319 30.42 8.83 9.85
CA MET A 319 30.16 9.59 11.09
C MET A 319 31.46 9.92 11.84
N ARG A 320 32.41 8.99 11.91
CA ARG A 320 33.74 9.22 12.53
C ARG A 320 34.55 10.28 11.78
N ARG A 321 34.50 10.32 10.44
CA ARG A 321 35.20 11.34 9.63
C ARG A 321 34.62 12.73 9.88
N ARG A 322 33.29 12.87 10.03
CA ARG A 322 32.64 14.15 10.31
C ARG A 322 32.85 14.65 11.75
N ALA A 323 33.10 13.76 12.69
CA ALA A 323 33.40 14.13 14.09
C ALA A 323 34.86 14.61 14.30
N ARG A 324 35.73 14.51 13.30
CA ARG A 324 37.07 15.12 13.39
C ARG A 324 36.98 16.60 13.06
N PRO A 325 37.43 17.51 13.96
CA PRO A 325 37.46 18.93 13.66
C PRO A 325 38.34 19.16 12.41
N VAL A 326 37.87 20.04 11.52
CA VAL A 326 38.67 20.51 10.39
C VAL A 326 39.92 21.20 11.02
N PRO A 327 41.16 20.80 10.65
CA PRO A 327 42.34 21.54 11.10
C PRO A 327 42.20 22.97 10.63
N SER A 328 42.30 23.91 11.55
CA SER A 328 42.32 25.35 11.31
C SER A 328 43.50 25.76 10.44
#